data_0065df3fefa3e3ed615d678185cfeea6
#
_entry.id   0065df3fefa3e3ed615d678185cfeea6
#
_cell.length_a   1.000
_cell.length_b   1.000
_cell.length_c   1.000
_cell.angle_alpha   90.00
_cell.angle_beta   90.00
_cell.angle_gamma   90.00
#
_symmetry.space_group_name_H-M   'P 1'
#
loop_
_entity.id
_entity.type
_entity.pdbx_description
1 polymer ?
#
loop_
_entity_poly.entity_id
_entity_poly.type
_entity_poly.pdbx_seq_one_letter_code
_entity_poly.pdbx_strand_id
1 'polypeptide(L)'
;MRSLIRRRPETVKADPAPSRWSWRMQRLMLTPGFRFALRVGLPFTLSLLAGTIYMADEERRGTVVQAIADVRASIEERPEFMVKLMAIDGASDMLSSEIRTALPLEFPLSSFDLDLPQIREKITDIDGVKQANVRIRPGGVLQIDVTPRVPVAVWRSETGLALVDNTGAHVARIEARRDHADLPLIAGAGADKAVPEALKLIGAANVLGDRLRGLVRVGQRRWDVVLDRDQSIM
;
A
#
# COMPACT_ATOMS: atom_id res chain seq x y z
N MET A 1 -103.04 -3.12 -58.62
CA MET A 1 -102.04 -2.13 -58.18
C MET A 1 -100.95 -2.85 -57.34
N ARG A 2 -99.77 -3.12 -57.91
CA ARG A 2 -98.69 -3.77 -57.21
C ARG A 2 -97.71 -2.71 -56.74
N SER A 3 -97.53 -2.55 -55.40
CA SER A 3 -96.61 -1.66 -54.79
C SER A 3 -95.17 -2.27 -54.85
N LEU A 4 -94.29 -1.61 -55.60
CA LEU A 4 -92.86 -1.96 -55.66
C LEU A 4 -92.15 -1.43 -54.43
N ILE A 5 -91.90 -2.29 -53.43
CA ILE A 5 -91.07 -1.98 -52.28
C ILE A 5 -89.60 -1.98 -52.75
N ARG A 6 -89.05 -0.79 -52.86
CA ARG A 6 -87.61 -0.54 -53.18
C ARG A 6 -86.78 -0.87 -51.95
N ARG A 7 -86.12 -2.04 -51.91
CA ARG A 7 -85.20 -2.38 -50.89
C ARG A 7 -83.96 -1.42 -50.99
N ARG A 8 -83.74 -0.68 -49.92
CA ARG A 8 -82.46 0.10 -49.78
C ARG A 8 -81.31 -0.88 -49.76
N PRO A 9 -80.21 -0.61 -50.51
CA PRO A 9 -78.99 -1.42 -50.37
C PRO A 9 -78.41 -1.23 -48.97
N GLU A 10 -78.28 -2.34 -48.27
CA GLU A 10 -77.49 -2.38 -47.00
C GLU A 10 -76.10 -1.96 -47.34
N THR A 11 -75.61 -0.84 -46.75
CA THR A 11 -74.27 -0.43 -46.82
C THR A 11 -73.45 -1.43 -45.98
N VAL A 12 -72.74 -2.33 -46.65
CA VAL A 12 -71.76 -3.23 -46.00
C VAL A 12 -70.75 -2.32 -45.33
N LYS A 13 -70.75 -2.28 -44.00
CA LYS A 13 -69.70 -1.62 -43.21
C LYS A 13 -68.38 -2.28 -43.60
N ALA A 14 -67.53 -1.54 -44.29
CA ALA A 14 -66.20 -1.99 -44.58
C ALA A 14 -65.50 -2.33 -43.25
N ASP A 15 -65.16 -3.61 -43.09
CA ASP A 15 -64.37 -4.08 -41.94
C ASP A 15 -63.02 -3.37 -41.94
N PRO A 16 -62.65 -2.57 -40.90
CA PRO A 16 -61.42 -1.84 -40.93
C PRO A 16 -60.28 -2.83 -40.76
N ALA A 17 -59.79 -3.35 -41.89
CA ALA A 17 -58.58 -4.15 -41.87
C ALA A 17 -57.49 -3.35 -41.19
N PRO A 18 -56.85 -3.90 -40.15
CA PRO A 18 -55.79 -3.16 -39.41
C PRO A 18 -54.71 -2.77 -40.40
N SER A 19 -54.30 -1.52 -40.38
CA SER A 19 -53.22 -1.01 -41.24
C SER A 19 -51.99 -1.88 -41.10
N ARG A 20 -51.22 -2.05 -42.21
CA ARG A 20 -49.94 -2.83 -42.19
C ARG A 20 -49.01 -2.38 -41.09
N TRP A 21 -49.16 -1.12 -40.66
CA TRP A 21 -48.35 -0.52 -39.57
C TRP A 21 -48.82 -0.99 -38.18
N SER A 22 -50.15 -1.02 -37.93
CA SER A 22 -50.69 -1.50 -36.66
C SER A 22 -50.41 -2.99 -36.44
N TRP A 23 -50.49 -3.79 -37.51
CA TRP A 23 -50.14 -5.22 -37.45
C TRP A 23 -48.67 -5.47 -37.14
N ARG A 24 -47.74 -4.69 -37.74
CA ARG A 24 -46.32 -4.75 -37.44
C ARG A 24 -46.02 -4.35 -36.01
N MET A 25 -46.65 -3.30 -35.52
CA MET A 25 -46.49 -2.81 -34.14
C MET A 25 -47.00 -3.83 -33.10
N GLN A 26 -48.14 -4.44 -33.35
CA GLN A 26 -48.66 -5.50 -32.49
C GLN A 26 -47.76 -6.71 -32.45
N ARG A 27 -47.17 -7.10 -33.58
CA ARG A 27 -46.21 -8.21 -33.66
C ARG A 27 -44.93 -7.90 -32.89
N LEU A 28 -44.40 -6.69 -32.97
CA LEU A 28 -43.26 -6.24 -32.20
C LEU A 28 -43.56 -6.23 -30.70
N MET A 29 -44.73 -5.78 -30.30
CA MET A 29 -45.19 -5.77 -28.91
C MET A 29 -45.35 -7.17 -28.30
N LEU A 30 -45.49 -8.21 -29.12
CA LEU A 30 -45.60 -9.60 -28.68
C LEU A 30 -44.21 -10.26 -28.47
N THR A 31 -43.13 -9.69 -28.98
CA THR A 31 -41.79 -10.23 -28.76
C THR A 31 -41.29 -9.90 -27.37
N PRO A 32 -40.86 -10.89 -26.56
CA PRO A 32 -40.42 -10.67 -25.17
C PRO A 32 -39.23 -9.72 -25.07
N GLY A 33 -38.30 -9.78 -26.03
CA GLY A 33 -37.13 -8.87 -26.08
C GLY A 33 -37.55 -7.40 -26.31
N PHE A 34 -38.55 -7.14 -27.15
CA PHE A 34 -39.02 -5.79 -27.39
C PHE A 34 -39.76 -5.20 -26.18
N ARG A 35 -40.52 -6.01 -25.46
CA ARG A 35 -41.14 -5.58 -24.18
C ARG A 35 -40.10 -5.25 -23.12
N PHE A 36 -39.04 -6.04 -23.03
CA PHE A 36 -37.93 -5.78 -22.11
C PHE A 36 -37.22 -4.48 -22.49
N ALA A 37 -36.87 -4.30 -23.76
CA ALA A 37 -36.27 -3.08 -24.26
C ALA A 37 -37.15 -1.84 -24.01
N LEU A 38 -38.46 -1.96 -24.15
CA LEU A 38 -39.36 -0.84 -23.90
C LEU A 38 -39.56 -0.55 -22.41
N ARG A 39 -39.60 -1.59 -21.56
CA ARG A 39 -39.84 -1.44 -20.12
C ARG A 39 -38.61 -1.05 -19.34
N VAL A 40 -37.45 -1.57 -19.74
CA VAL A 40 -36.19 -1.37 -19.01
C VAL A 40 -35.24 -0.51 -19.83
N GLY A 41 -35.04 -0.83 -21.11
CA GLY A 41 -34.08 -0.14 -21.97
C GLY A 41 -34.45 1.32 -22.20
N LEU A 42 -35.73 1.61 -22.53
CA LEU A 42 -36.15 2.98 -22.81
C LEU A 42 -36.01 3.91 -21.58
N PRO A 43 -36.54 3.57 -20.37
CA PRO A 43 -36.38 4.42 -19.21
C PRO A 43 -34.88 4.53 -18.79
N PHE A 44 -34.10 3.45 -18.94
CA PHE A 44 -32.71 3.49 -18.68
C PHE A 44 -31.93 4.45 -19.61
N THR A 45 -32.19 4.35 -20.93
CA THR A 45 -31.58 5.26 -21.90
C THR A 45 -32.01 6.71 -21.72
N LEU A 46 -33.29 6.95 -21.39
CA LEU A 46 -33.78 8.29 -21.08
C LEU A 46 -33.13 8.86 -19.80
N SER A 47 -32.99 8.04 -18.76
CA SER A 47 -32.32 8.45 -17.51
C SER A 47 -30.84 8.74 -17.73
N LEU A 48 -30.18 7.90 -18.53
CA LEU A 48 -28.78 8.12 -18.90
C LEU A 48 -28.62 9.40 -19.73
N LEU A 49 -29.48 9.61 -20.71
CA LEU A 49 -29.46 10.81 -21.52
C LEU A 49 -29.75 12.08 -20.70
N ALA A 50 -30.75 12.02 -19.82
CA ALA A 50 -31.06 13.12 -18.90
C ALA A 50 -29.86 13.40 -17.96
N GLY A 51 -29.24 12.35 -17.44
CA GLY A 51 -28.04 12.46 -16.60
C GLY A 51 -26.84 13.08 -17.35
N THR A 52 -26.62 12.67 -18.61
CA THR A 52 -25.54 13.25 -19.43
C THR A 52 -25.80 14.71 -19.78
N ILE A 53 -27.03 15.07 -20.13
CA ILE A 53 -27.43 16.46 -20.39
C ILE A 53 -27.29 17.30 -19.10
N TYR A 54 -27.72 16.75 -17.96
CA TYR A 54 -27.60 17.43 -16.68
C TYR A 54 -26.14 17.67 -16.29
N MET A 55 -25.26 16.69 -16.56
CA MET A 55 -23.82 16.77 -16.31
C MET A 55 -23.02 17.53 -17.37
N ALA A 56 -23.64 17.88 -18.51
CA ALA A 56 -23.00 18.69 -19.54
C ALA A 56 -22.84 20.14 -19.12
N ASP A 57 -23.64 20.60 -18.17
CA ASP A 57 -23.55 21.94 -17.59
C ASP A 57 -22.39 21.95 -16.56
N GLU A 58 -21.40 22.80 -16.82
CA GLU A 58 -20.18 22.91 -16.00
C GLU A 58 -20.47 23.39 -14.57
N GLU A 59 -21.43 24.28 -14.40
CA GLU A 59 -21.83 24.80 -13.11
C GLU A 59 -22.51 23.72 -12.24
N ARG A 60 -23.34 22.87 -12.84
CA ARG A 60 -24.01 21.76 -12.15
C ARG A 60 -23.05 20.61 -11.82
N ARG A 61 -22.12 20.35 -12.74
CA ARG A 61 -21.04 19.37 -12.45
C ARG A 61 -20.21 19.82 -11.26
N GLY A 62 -19.85 21.10 -11.22
CA GLY A 62 -19.13 21.71 -10.09
C GLY A 62 -19.87 21.53 -8.76
N THR A 63 -21.19 21.82 -8.75
CA THR A 63 -22.02 21.64 -7.53
C THR A 63 -22.10 20.20 -7.06
N VAL A 64 -22.23 19.23 -7.97
CA VAL A 64 -22.26 17.80 -7.62
C VAL A 64 -20.89 17.33 -7.09
N VAL A 65 -19.82 17.71 -7.76
CA VAL A 65 -18.45 17.39 -7.31
C VAL A 65 -18.18 18.00 -5.94
N GLN A 66 -18.60 19.25 -5.74
CA GLN A 66 -18.45 19.94 -4.47
C GLN A 66 -19.26 19.29 -3.35
N ALA A 67 -20.52 18.91 -3.62
CA ALA A 67 -21.34 18.20 -2.65
C ALA A 67 -20.74 16.84 -2.24
N ILE A 68 -20.15 16.11 -3.19
CA ILE A 68 -19.43 14.86 -2.89
C ILE A 68 -18.18 15.14 -2.05
N ALA A 69 -17.42 16.18 -2.39
CA ALA A 69 -16.25 16.60 -1.62
C ALA A 69 -16.63 17.02 -0.19
N ASP A 70 -17.72 17.76 -0.02
CA ASP A 70 -18.20 18.21 1.30
C ASP A 70 -18.65 17.03 2.16
N VAL A 71 -19.36 16.05 1.57
CA VAL A 71 -19.74 14.81 2.27
C VAL A 71 -18.50 14.01 2.66
N ARG A 72 -17.54 13.91 1.78
CA ARG A 72 -16.26 13.24 2.06
C ARG A 72 -15.51 13.95 3.18
N ALA A 73 -15.35 15.26 3.09
CA ALA A 73 -14.70 16.07 4.12
C ALA A 73 -15.41 15.92 5.47
N SER A 74 -16.75 15.94 5.49
CA SER A 74 -17.52 15.75 6.72
C SER A 74 -17.35 14.39 7.38
N ILE A 75 -16.96 13.36 6.62
CA ILE A 75 -16.62 12.03 7.15
C ILE A 75 -15.16 12.01 7.62
N GLU A 76 -14.25 12.55 6.82
CA GLU A 76 -12.81 12.59 7.11
C GLU A 76 -12.49 13.42 8.36
N GLU A 77 -13.22 14.49 8.60
CA GLU A 77 -13.06 15.40 9.75
C GLU A 77 -13.72 14.88 11.04
N ARG A 78 -14.41 13.74 11.02
CA ARG A 78 -15.00 13.21 12.25
C ARG A 78 -13.92 12.86 13.27
N PRO A 79 -14.09 13.22 14.54
CA PRO A 79 -13.12 12.96 15.61
C PRO A 79 -12.71 11.49 15.74
N GLU A 80 -13.58 10.58 15.27
CA GLU A 80 -13.38 9.13 15.30
C GLU A 80 -12.30 8.66 14.30
N PHE A 81 -12.12 9.42 13.19
CA PHE A 81 -11.15 9.11 12.15
C PHE A 81 -9.90 9.98 12.22
N MET A 82 -9.84 10.90 13.17
CA MET A 82 -8.67 11.76 13.37
C MET A 82 -7.60 11.05 14.18
N VAL A 83 -6.39 10.96 13.60
CA VAL A 83 -5.18 10.52 14.30
C VAL A 83 -4.56 11.71 14.99
N LYS A 84 -4.38 11.60 16.33
CA LYS A 84 -3.97 12.69 17.21
C LYS A 84 -2.54 12.60 17.67
N LEU A 85 -1.98 11.41 17.69
CA LEU A 85 -0.61 11.16 18.15
C LEU A 85 -0.02 9.88 17.54
N MET A 86 1.31 9.81 17.58
CA MET A 86 2.08 8.64 17.17
C MET A 86 2.73 8.00 18.40
N ALA A 87 2.51 6.70 18.59
CA ALA A 87 3.16 5.87 19.59
C ALA A 87 4.12 4.89 18.90
N ILE A 88 5.35 4.79 19.40
CA ILE A 88 6.40 3.89 18.89
C ILE A 88 6.78 2.96 20.01
N ASP A 89 6.61 1.65 19.79
CA ASP A 89 6.95 0.60 20.74
C ASP A 89 8.06 -0.30 20.19
N GLY A 90 8.91 -0.81 21.06
CA GLY A 90 9.98 -1.75 20.72
C GLY A 90 11.29 -1.11 20.21
N ALA A 91 11.32 0.19 20.03
CA ALA A 91 12.52 0.93 19.63
C ALA A 91 13.21 1.59 20.83
N SER A 92 14.53 1.72 20.77
CA SER A 92 15.27 2.57 21.71
C SER A 92 14.91 4.06 21.52
N ASP A 93 15.24 4.91 22.49
CA ASP A 93 14.99 6.35 22.39
C ASP A 93 15.63 6.97 21.15
N MET A 94 16.87 6.55 20.83
CA MET A 94 17.60 6.99 19.64
C MET A 94 16.85 6.60 18.34
N LEU A 95 16.50 5.33 18.23
CA LEU A 95 15.76 4.82 17.05
C LEU A 95 14.37 5.44 16.93
N SER A 96 13.68 5.65 18.05
CA SER A 96 12.39 6.34 18.09
C SER A 96 12.49 7.79 17.60
N SER A 97 13.56 8.47 17.95
CA SER A 97 13.86 9.84 17.48
C SER A 97 14.14 9.86 15.98
N GLU A 98 14.89 8.90 15.47
CA GLU A 98 15.18 8.74 14.05
C GLU A 98 13.91 8.46 13.23
N ILE A 99 13.05 7.56 13.72
CA ILE A 99 11.75 7.27 13.11
C ILE A 99 10.86 8.54 13.05
N ARG A 100 10.83 9.34 14.14
CA ARG A 100 10.07 10.59 14.14
C ARG A 100 10.60 11.61 13.14
N THR A 101 11.89 11.65 12.96
CA THR A 101 12.55 12.55 12.00
C THR A 101 12.27 12.10 10.55
N ALA A 102 12.24 10.79 10.30
CA ALA A 102 11.94 10.22 8.99
C ALA A 102 10.46 10.35 8.60
N LEU A 103 9.58 10.53 9.59
CA LEU A 103 8.14 10.69 9.42
C LEU A 103 7.68 12.06 9.94
N PRO A 104 7.86 13.15 9.17
CA PRO A 104 7.41 14.48 9.56
C PRO A 104 5.89 14.60 9.43
N LEU A 105 5.13 13.97 10.36
CA LEU A 105 3.69 14.00 10.39
C LEU A 105 3.21 15.06 11.38
N GLU A 106 2.37 15.96 10.90
CA GLU A 106 1.74 16.99 11.74
C GLU A 106 0.36 16.50 12.20
N PHE A 107 0.19 16.34 13.50
CA PHE A 107 -1.07 15.90 14.09
C PHE A 107 -1.90 17.11 14.60
N PRO A 108 -3.25 17.06 14.54
CA PRO A 108 -4.08 15.93 14.10
C PRO A 108 -4.24 15.85 12.58
N LEU A 109 -4.31 14.65 12.04
CA LEU A 109 -4.58 14.43 10.61
C LEU A 109 -5.56 13.26 10.40
N SER A 110 -6.21 13.23 9.22
CA SER A 110 -7.20 12.21 8.91
C SER A 110 -6.54 10.84 8.70
N SER A 111 -7.16 9.78 9.21
CA SER A 111 -6.72 8.41 8.97
C SER A 111 -6.77 8.00 7.49
N PHE A 112 -7.58 8.69 6.69
CA PHE A 112 -7.70 8.45 5.25
C PHE A 112 -6.53 9.03 4.45
N ASP A 113 -5.82 10.02 5.02
CA ASP A 113 -4.64 10.65 4.41
C ASP A 113 -3.35 9.88 4.70
N LEU A 114 -3.42 8.87 5.59
CA LEU A 114 -2.27 8.06 5.98
C LEU A 114 -2.12 6.82 5.10
N ASP A 115 -1.07 6.80 4.29
CA ASP A 115 -0.63 5.60 3.59
C ASP A 115 0.24 4.72 4.52
N LEU A 116 -0.42 3.81 5.25
CA LEU A 116 0.26 2.93 6.21
C LEU A 116 1.31 2.01 5.57
N PRO A 117 1.10 1.42 4.38
CA PRO A 117 2.12 0.73 3.62
C PRO A 117 3.37 1.58 3.37
N GLN A 118 3.22 2.80 2.89
CA GLN A 118 4.34 3.71 2.61
C GLN A 118 5.07 4.13 3.89
N ILE A 119 4.32 4.40 4.97
CA ILE A 119 4.90 4.68 6.28
C ILE A 119 5.74 3.50 6.77
N ARG A 120 5.23 2.27 6.65
CA ARG A 120 5.95 1.06 7.03
C ARG A 120 7.24 0.89 6.21
N GLU A 121 7.20 1.13 4.92
CA GLU A 121 8.37 1.05 4.04
C GLU A 121 9.45 2.04 4.48
N LYS A 122 9.10 3.32 4.66
CA LYS A 122 10.02 4.34 5.16
C LYS A 122 10.68 3.99 6.49
N ILE A 123 9.92 3.36 7.41
CA ILE A 123 10.47 2.91 8.69
C ILE A 123 11.41 1.73 8.51
N THR A 124 11.07 0.79 7.62
CA THR A 124 11.89 -0.41 7.37
C THR A 124 13.19 -0.08 6.64
N ASP A 125 13.26 1.04 5.92
CA ASP A 125 14.46 1.55 5.26
C ASP A 125 15.49 2.15 6.24
N ILE A 126 15.09 2.37 7.49
CA ILE A 126 16.02 2.81 8.55
C ILE A 126 16.92 1.63 8.95
N ASP A 127 18.24 1.82 8.91
CA ASP A 127 19.24 0.78 9.14
C ASP A 127 19.00 -0.05 10.41
N GLY A 128 18.65 0.60 11.51
CA GLY A 128 18.39 -0.05 12.81
C GLY A 128 17.09 -0.88 12.88
N VAL A 129 16.22 -0.82 11.88
CA VAL A 129 14.92 -1.50 11.88
C VAL A 129 15.01 -2.81 11.11
N LYS A 130 14.66 -3.91 11.79
CA LYS A 130 14.51 -5.23 11.14
C LYS A 130 13.11 -5.40 10.54
N GLN A 131 12.11 -4.97 11.28
CA GLN A 131 10.70 -5.07 10.87
C GLN A 131 9.89 -3.98 11.58
N ALA A 132 8.90 -3.45 10.89
CA ALA A 132 7.91 -2.52 11.44
C ALA A 132 6.50 -2.98 11.13
N ASN A 133 5.60 -2.79 12.08
CA ASN A 133 4.16 -2.97 11.90
C ASN A 133 3.47 -1.66 12.27
N VAL A 134 2.70 -1.12 11.32
CA VAL A 134 2.04 0.18 11.45
C VAL A 134 0.53 -0.03 11.40
N ARG A 135 -0.18 0.50 12.38
CA ARG A 135 -1.64 0.40 12.48
C ARG A 135 -2.24 1.61 13.18
N ILE A 136 -3.49 1.90 12.88
CA ILE A 136 -4.26 2.91 13.62
C ILE A 136 -5.07 2.17 14.70
N ARG A 137 -4.90 2.58 15.96
CA ARG A 137 -5.66 2.06 17.10
C ARG A 137 -6.90 2.92 17.36
N PRO A 138 -7.95 2.33 17.93
CA PRO A 138 -9.08 3.10 18.43
C PRO A 138 -8.61 4.21 19.37
N GLY A 139 -9.21 5.41 19.22
CA GLY A 139 -8.79 6.61 19.96
C GLY A 139 -7.83 7.52 19.18
N GLY A 140 -7.56 7.21 17.90
CA GLY A 140 -6.76 8.06 17.03
C GLY A 140 -5.26 8.02 17.31
N VAL A 141 -4.72 6.83 17.57
CA VAL A 141 -3.29 6.60 17.81
C VAL A 141 -2.69 5.87 16.63
N LEU A 142 -1.71 6.49 15.95
CA LEU A 142 -0.85 5.80 15.02
C LEU A 142 0.17 4.97 15.80
N GLN A 143 -0.08 3.67 15.88
CA GLN A 143 0.77 2.72 16.57
C GLN A 143 1.80 2.14 15.62
N ILE A 144 3.08 2.25 15.98
CA ILE A 144 4.23 1.71 15.27
C ILE A 144 4.93 0.72 16.18
N ASP A 145 4.80 -0.57 15.90
CA ASP A 145 5.51 -1.63 16.61
C ASP A 145 6.78 -1.97 15.84
N VAL A 146 7.94 -1.72 16.43
CA VAL A 146 9.24 -1.88 15.79
C VAL A 146 9.98 -3.08 16.37
N THR A 147 10.54 -3.91 15.49
CA THR A 147 11.54 -4.92 15.87
C THR A 147 12.91 -4.41 15.45
N PRO A 148 13.77 -4.02 16.39
CA PRO A 148 15.11 -3.52 16.07
C PRO A 148 16.01 -4.65 15.56
N ARG A 149 17.04 -4.31 14.78
CA ARG A 149 18.12 -5.23 14.43
C ARG A 149 19.05 -5.40 15.62
N VAL A 150 19.49 -6.62 15.83
CA VAL A 150 20.48 -6.94 16.88
C VAL A 150 21.84 -7.06 16.22
N PRO A 151 22.81 -6.19 16.58
CA PRO A 151 24.14 -6.29 16.03
C PRO A 151 24.87 -7.55 16.54
N VAL A 152 25.62 -8.20 15.65
CA VAL A 152 26.39 -9.40 15.96
C VAL A 152 27.86 -9.27 15.63
N ALA A 153 28.25 -8.26 14.85
CA ALA A 153 29.64 -7.97 14.50
C ALA A 153 29.84 -6.49 14.22
N VAL A 154 31.06 -6.04 14.38
CA VAL A 154 31.54 -4.75 13.89
C VAL A 154 32.19 -4.97 12.54
N TRP A 155 31.70 -4.30 11.52
CA TRP A 155 32.30 -4.33 10.18
C TRP A 155 33.15 -3.08 9.94
N ARG A 156 34.38 -3.30 9.56
CA ARG A 156 35.33 -2.25 9.15
C ARG A 156 35.35 -2.20 7.62
N SER A 157 34.73 -1.16 7.07
CA SER A 157 34.77 -0.84 5.65
C SER A 157 35.82 0.23 5.34
N GLU A 158 35.96 0.59 4.08
CA GLU A 158 36.77 1.73 3.64
C GLU A 158 36.19 3.07 4.13
N THR A 159 34.87 3.14 4.37
CA THR A 159 34.15 4.34 4.80
C THR A 159 34.04 4.48 6.33
N GLY A 160 34.49 3.50 7.10
CA GLY A 160 34.43 3.54 8.56
C GLY A 160 33.96 2.24 9.22
N LEU A 161 33.48 2.37 10.43
CA LEU A 161 32.97 1.26 11.25
C LEU A 161 31.45 1.26 11.25
N ALA A 162 30.86 0.09 11.08
CA ALA A 162 29.41 -0.11 11.17
C ALA A 162 29.08 -1.38 11.94
N LEU A 163 27.98 -1.38 12.64
CA LEU A 163 27.37 -2.57 13.22
C LEU A 163 26.58 -3.31 12.15
N VAL A 164 26.69 -4.63 12.12
CA VAL A 164 25.94 -5.48 11.21
C VAL A 164 25.23 -6.59 11.98
N ASP A 165 24.05 -6.96 11.49
CA ASP A 165 23.29 -8.08 12.04
C ASP A 165 23.72 -9.43 11.46
N ASN A 166 23.07 -10.50 11.86
CA ASN A 166 23.37 -11.85 11.41
C ASN A 166 23.08 -12.11 9.91
N THR A 167 22.36 -11.22 9.23
CA THR A 167 22.12 -11.27 7.79
C THR A 167 23.12 -10.44 6.98
N GLY A 168 23.92 -9.61 7.68
CA GLY A 168 24.83 -8.65 7.09
C GLY A 168 24.21 -7.28 6.83
N ALA A 169 22.97 -7.09 7.28
CA ALA A 169 22.32 -5.79 7.18
C ALA A 169 22.94 -4.81 8.19
N HIS A 170 23.06 -3.55 7.78
CA HIS A 170 23.56 -2.49 8.63
C HIS A 170 22.58 -2.21 9.77
N VAL A 171 23.12 -1.94 10.94
CA VAL A 171 22.35 -1.59 12.14
C VAL A 171 22.59 -0.13 12.52
N ALA A 172 23.86 0.27 12.59
CA ALA A 172 24.24 1.65 12.88
C ALA A 172 25.71 1.89 12.47
N ARG A 173 26.07 3.14 12.22
CA ARG A 173 27.48 3.57 12.14
C ARG A 173 28.00 3.83 13.53
N ILE A 174 29.28 3.53 13.78
CA ILE A 174 29.94 3.77 15.05
C ILE A 174 31.23 4.53 14.81
N GLU A 175 31.60 5.38 15.77
CA GLU A 175 32.84 6.18 15.70
C GLU A 175 34.04 5.39 16.19
N ALA A 176 33.86 4.59 17.22
CA ALA A 176 34.94 3.89 17.85
C ALA A 176 34.64 2.41 18.14
N ARG A 177 35.63 1.55 17.90
CA ARG A 177 35.54 0.10 18.16
C ARG A 177 35.33 -0.20 19.65
N ARG A 178 35.88 0.65 20.55
CA ARG A 178 35.82 0.46 22.00
C ARG A 178 34.41 0.42 22.56
N ASP A 179 33.45 1.08 21.88
CA ASP A 179 32.05 1.17 22.34
C ASP A 179 31.30 -0.17 22.17
N HIS A 180 31.87 -1.07 21.35
CA HIS A 180 31.35 -2.41 21.07
C HIS A 180 32.46 -3.46 21.10
N ALA A 181 33.30 -3.42 22.17
CA ALA A 181 34.42 -4.32 22.32
C ALA A 181 34.05 -5.81 22.43
N ASP A 182 32.86 -6.08 22.87
CA ASP A 182 32.19 -7.40 23.00
C ASP A 182 31.89 -8.07 21.68
N LEU A 183 31.66 -7.28 20.61
CA LEU A 183 31.34 -7.83 19.30
C LEU A 183 32.60 -8.17 18.51
N PRO A 184 32.64 -9.25 17.72
CA PRO A 184 33.76 -9.58 16.87
C PRO A 184 33.96 -8.54 15.75
N LEU A 185 35.21 -8.34 15.35
CA LEU A 185 35.55 -7.45 14.25
C LEU A 185 35.69 -8.24 12.95
N ILE A 186 35.00 -7.81 11.93
CA ILE A 186 35.17 -8.27 10.55
C ILE A 186 35.60 -7.12 9.66
N ALA A 187 36.45 -7.36 8.68
CA ALA A 187 36.94 -6.33 7.78
C ALA A 187 37.02 -6.82 6.34
N GLY A 188 37.13 -5.89 5.42
CA GLY A 188 37.30 -6.15 3.99
C GLY A 188 36.02 -5.99 3.17
N ALA A 189 36.19 -5.86 1.85
CA ALA A 189 35.11 -5.70 0.91
C ALA A 189 34.23 -6.94 0.86
N GLY A 190 32.91 -6.77 1.02
CA GLY A 190 31.93 -7.85 1.00
C GLY A 190 31.90 -8.72 2.26
N ALA A 191 32.61 -8.34 3.34
CA ALA A 191 32.57 -9.05 4.63
C ALA A 191 31.17 -8.97 5.25
N ASP A 192 30.46 -7.87 5.06
CA ASP A 192 29.06 -7.66 5.43
C ASP A 192 28.13 -8.73 4.85
N LYS A 193 28.33 -9.12 3.59
CA LYS A 193 27.49 -10.13 2.89
C LYS A 193 27.77 -11.57 3.35
N ALA A 194 28.80 -11.79 4.13
CA ALA A 194 29.23 -13.11 4.59
C ALA A 194 29.36 -13.22 6.11
N VAL A 195 28.59 -12.41 6.85
CA VAL A 195 28.55 -12.43 8.32
C VAL A 195 28.27 -13.83 8.89
N PRO A 196 27.30 -14.62 8.37
CA PRO A 196 27.08 -15.97 8.91
C PRO A 196 28.29 -16.89 8.79
N GLU A 197 29.11 -16.73 7.75
CA GLU A 197 30.32 -17.48 7.54
C GLU A 197 31.42 -17.03 8.55
N ALA A 198 31.57 -15.71 8.69
CA ALA A 198 32.49 -15.13 9.66
C ALA A 198 32.18 -15.59 11.10
N LEU A 199 30.91 -15.59 11.51
CA LEU A 199 30.51 -16.04 12.84
C LEU A 199 30.81 -17.52 13.09
N LYS A 200 30.68 -18.38 12.08
CA LYS A 200 31.09 -19.80 12.17
C LYS A 200 32.56 -19.94 12.36
N LEU A 201 33.36 -19.16 11.61
CA LEU A 201 34.82 -19.15 11.74
C LEU A 201 35.29 -18.64 13.11
N ILE A 202 34.65 -17.56 13.62
CA ILE A 202 34.92 -17.04 14.97
C ILE A 202 34.61 -18.10 16.03
N GLY A 203 33.47 -18.80 15.89
CA GLY A 203 33.11 -19.90 16.77
C GLY A 203 34.13 -21.04 16.76
N ALA A 204 34.67 -21.41 15.60
CA ALA A 204 35.69 -22.41 15.44
C ALA A 204 37.06 -21.93 16.00
N ALA A 205 37.34 -20.62 15.85
CA ALA A 205 38.58 -19.98 16.32
C ALA A 205 38.54 -19.65 17.83
N ASN A 206 37.49 -19.97 18.55
CA ASN A 206 37.31 -19.69 19.98
C ASN A 206 38.45 -20.29 20.86
N VAL A 207 39.11 -21.34 20.38
CA VAL A 207 40.30 -21.94 21.01
C VAL A 207 41.48 -20.94 21.11
N LEU A 208 41.51 -19.93 20.22
CA LEU A 208 42.54 -18.90 20.20
C LEU A 208 42.31 -17.83 21.29
N GLY A 209 41.13 -17.79 21.90
CA GLY A 209 40.77 -16.90 23.01
C GLY A 209 41.07 -15.43 22.70
N ASP A 210 41.73 -14.76 23.66
CA ASP A 210 42.04 -13.33 23.59
C ASP A 210 43.06 -12.93 22.50
N ARG A 211 43.63 -13.93 21.82
CA ARG A 211 44.57 -13.69 20.71
C ARG A 211 43.84 -13.34 19.42
N LEU A 212 42.57 -13.69 19.29
CA LEU A 212 41.76 -13.36 18.13
C LEU A 212 41.41 -11.86 18.11
N ARG A 213 41.84 -11.15 17.07
CA ARG A 213 41.58 -9.72 16.88
C ARG A 213 40.43 -9.46 15.93
N GLY A 214 40.24 -10.32 14.95
CA GLY A 214 39.18 -10.22 13.97
C GLY A 214 39.42 -11.10 12.75
N LEU A 215 38.51 -10.98 11.79
CA LEU A 215 38.57 -11.66 10.50
C LEU A 215 38.68 -10.64 9.38
N VAL A 216 39.48 -10.90 8.37
CA VAL A 216 39.56 -10.06 7.15
C VAL A 216 39.17 -10.88 5.95
N ARG A 217 38.18 -10.38 5.21
CA ARG A 217 37.76 -11.00 3.96
C ARG A 217 38.63 -10.52 2.81
N VAL A 218 39.38 -11.44 2.21
CA VAL A 218 40.33 -11.13 1.13
C VAL A 218 39.74 -11.59 -0.22
N GLY A 219 39.66 -10.66 -1.18
CA GLY A 219 39.17 -10.94 -2.53
C GLY A 219 37.77 -11.49 -2.58
N GLN A 220 36.94 -11.26 -1.57
CA GLN A 220 35.57 -11.75 -1.41
C GLN A 220 35.41 -13.28 -1.43
N ARG A 221 36.49 -14.03 -1.23
CA ARG A 221 36.52 -15.49 -1.34
C ARG A 221 37.00 -16.22 -0.11
N ARG A 222 38.04 -15.68 0.59
CA ARG A 222 38.66 -16.32 1.76
C ARG A 222 38.64 -15.39 2.94
N TRP A 223 38.76 -15.98 4.13
CA TRP A 223 38.90 -15.28 5.36
C TRP A 223 40.30 -15.52 5.95
N ASP A 224 40.98 -14.44 6.29
CA ASP A 224 42.22 -14.49 7.04
C ASP A 224 41.89 -14.17 8.50
N VAL A 225 42.33 -15.01 9.41
CA VAL A 225 42.19 -14.82 10.87
C VAL A 225 43.33 -13.94 11.36
N VAL A 226 42.98 -12.78 11.90
CA VAL A 226 43.97 -11.84 12.43
C VAL A 226 44.10 -12.04 13.94
N LEU A 227 45.35 -12.25 14.37
CA LEU A 227 45.71 -12.45 15.75
C LEU A 227 46.47 -11.25 16.31
N ASP A 228 46.76 -11.32 17.60
CA ASP A 228 47.68 -10.40 18.26
C ASP A 228 49.09 -10.48 17.63
N ARG A 229 49.92 -9.43 17.82
CA ARG A 229 51.29 -9.32 17.31
C ARG A 229 51.40 -9.44 15.78
N ASP A 230 50.40 -8.92 15.05
CA ASP A 230 50.38 -8.90 13.58
C ASP A 230 50.48 -10.28 12.91
N GLN A 231 50.10 -11.34 13.61
CA GLN A 231 50.03 -12.68 13.04
C GLN A 231 48.68 -12.88 12.29
N SER A 232 48.74 -13.59 11.17
CA SER A 232 47.54 -13.98 10.45
C SER A 232 47.60 -15.45 10.03
N ILE A 233 46.46 -16.13 10.09
CA ILE A 233 46.25 -17.49 9.58
C ILE A 233 45.42 -17.36 8.33
N MET A 234 45.95 -17.88 7.21
CA MET A 234 45.29 -17.87 5.88
C MET A 234 44.54 -19.16 5.63
#